data_6abf55069c5ce0273f6502f31bc7a162
#
_entry.id   6abf55069c5ce0273f6502f31bc7a162
#
_cell.length_a   1.000
_cell.length_b   1.000
_cell.length_c   1.000
_cell.angle_alpha   90.00
_cell.angle_beta   90.00
_cell.angle_gamma   90.00
#
_symmetry.space_group_name_H-M   'P 1'
#
loop_
_entity.id
_entity.type
_entity.pdbx_description
1 polymer ?
#
loop_
_entity_poly.entity_id
_entity_poly.type
_entity_poly.pdbx_seq_one_letter_code
_entity_poly.pdbx_strand_id
1 'polypeptide(L)'
;IDLMLGIPSEDAKRSYDFMRPLFRDKQSLESFDFPVEYMFKDVPQFSSLGDRIKYTLDEMDKYNIEKALIGVSLSDDVAQSALRQHPDRFLASCGTEPNNGMEDVRNIVRLHEEFDLKAVGAFPAGCVPQVPINDKRFYPIYAKCCELDIPIFVCVGVPGPRIPMACQHVELIDEVMWFFPDLKFVMRHG
;
A
#
# COMPACT_ATOMS: atom_id res chain seq x y z
N ILE A 1 -4.34 13.69 -10.34
CA ILE A 1 -3.43 12.98 -9.40
C ILE A 1 -3.86 11.52 -9.32
N ASP A 2 -2.91 10.59 -9.43
CA ASP A 2 -3.14 9.18 -9.13
C ASP A 2 -2.69 8.88 -7.69
N LEU A 3 -3.55 8.27 -6.88
CA LEU A 3 -3.28 7.97 -5.47
C LEU A 3 -2.86 6.52 -5.22
N MET A 4 -2.71 5.70 -6.27
CA MET A 4 -2.38 4.28 -6.17
C MET A 4 -1.37 3.81 -7.22
N LEU A 5 -0.56 4.70 -7.75
CA LEU A 5 0.45 4.34 -8.73
C LEU A 5 1.61 3.58 -8.06
N GLY A 6 2.08 2.53 -8.72
CA GLY A 6 3.33 1.83 -8.36
C GLY A 6 4.34 1.94 -9.49
N ILE A 7 5.62 2.10 -9.15
CA ILE A 7 6.68 1.92 -10.14
C ILE A 7 6.83 0.41 -10.39
N PRO A 8 6.83 -0.06 -11.65
CA PRO A 8 6.90 -1.49 -11.95
C PRO A 8 8.10 -2.18 -11.31
N SER A 9 7.87 -3.32 -10.66
CA SER A 9 8.92 -4.20 -10.15
C SER A 9 9.47 -5.09 -11.27
N GLU A 10 10.74 -5.47 -11.20
CA GLU A 10 11.32 -6.48 -12.12
C GLU A 10 10.67 -7.85 -11.94
N ASP A 11 10.27 -8.16 -10.72
CA ASP A 11 9.57 -9.39 -10.35
C ASP A 11 8.24 -9.05 -9.66
N ALA A 12 7.25 -8.72 -10.47
CA ALA A 12 5.92 -8.36 -9.97
C ALA A 12 5.27 -9.51 -9.17
N LYS A 13 5.52 -10.76 -9.55
CA LYS A 13 4.98 -11.95 -8.85
C LYS A 13 5.48 -12.03 -7.42
N ARG A 14 6.79 -11.85 -7.23
CA ARG A 14 7.43 -11.91 -5.92
C ARG A 14 6.95 -10.81 -4.97
N SER A 15 6.53 -9.68 -5.51
CA SER A 15 6.01 -8.55 -4.72
C SER A 15 4.77 -8.91 -3.90
N TYR A 16 4.07 -10.00 -4.25
CA TYR A 16 2.85 -10.45 -3.58
C TYR A 16 3.01 -11.78 -2.82
N ASP A 17 4.21 -12.34 -2.75
CA ASP A 17 4.48 -13.61 -2.06
C ASP A 17 4.10 -13.59 -0.57
N PHE A 18 4.11 -12.41 0.06
CA PHE A 18 3.71 -12.24 1.46
C PHE A 18 2.27 -12.70 1.74
N MET A 19 1.39 -12.72 0.73
CA MET A 19 0.01 -13.18 0.88
C MET A 19 -0.17 -14.68 0.78
N ARG A 20 0.81 -15.44 0.24
CA ARG A 20 0.68 -16.90 0.03
C ARG A 20 0.29 -17.68 1.28
N PRO A 21 0.76 -17.35 2.50
CA PRO A 21 0.33 -18.05 3.71
C PRO A 21 -1.17 -17.90 4.04
N LEU A 22 -1.86 -16.94 3.44
CA LEU A 22 -3.29 -16.69 3.68
C LEU A 22 -4.21 -17.55 2.80
N PHE A 23 -3.69 -18.14 1.73
CA PHE A 23 -4.47 -18.99 0.84
C PHE A 23 -4.70 -20.37 1.47
N ARG A 24 -5.93 -20.89 1.33
CA ARG A 24 -6.34 -22.18 1.89
C ARG A 24 -6.35 -23.31 0.89
N ASP A 25 -6.53 -23.00 -0.38
CA ASP A 25 -6.64 -24.00 -1.42
C ASP A 25 -5.48 -23.96 -2.41
N LYS A 26 -5.14 -25.15 -2.92
CA LYS A 26 -4.00 -25.33 -3.81
C LYS A 26 -4.17 -24.60 -5.15
N GLN A 27 -5.39 -24.53 -5.66
CA GLN A 27 -5.69 -23.87 -6.93
C GLN A 27 -5.41 -22.36 -6.83
N SER A 28 -5.87 -21.72 -5.74
CA SER A 28 -5.58 -20.30 -5.50
C SER A 28 -4.08 -20.05 -5.37
N LEU A 29 -3.33 -20.94 -4.71
CA LEU A 29 -1.88 -20.83 -4.58
C LEU A 29 -1.14 -20.99 -5.92
N GLU A 30 -1.57 -21.91 -6.77
CA GLU A 30 -0.93 -22.19 -8.05
C GLU A 30 -1.21 -21.13 -9.10
N SER A 31 -2.40 -20.51 -9.08
CA SER A 31 -2.83 -19.51 -10.05
C SER A 31 -2.56 -18.07 -9.62
N PHE A 32 -2.04 -17.85 -8.41
CA PHE A 32 -1.86 -16.49 -7.88
C PHE A 32 -0.53 -15.88 -8.35
N ASP A 33 -0.62 -14.93 -9.24
CA ASP A 33 0.50 -14.10 -9.70
C ASP A 33 0.42 -12.68 -9.11
N PHE A 34 -0.79 -12.09 -9.03
CA PHE A 34 -1.01 -10.79 -8.39
C PHE A 34 -2.48 -10.64 -7.93
N PRO A 35 -2.78 -9.70 -6.99
CA PRO A 35 -4.17 -9.41 -6.60
C PRO A 35 -5.00 -9.03 -7.83
N VAL A 36 -6.26 -9.49 -7.86
CA VAL A 36 -7.23 -9.21 -8.93
C VAL A 36 -6.81 -9.66 -10.35
N GLU A 37 -5.87 -10.59 -10.46
CA GLU A 37 -5.41 -11.18 -11.73
C GLU A 37 -6.58 -11.60 -12.63
N TYR A 38 -7.65 -12.14 -12.04
CA TYR A 38 -8.85 -12.56 -12.77
C TYR A 38 -9.58 -11.40 -13.50
N MET A 39 -9.30 -10.15 -13.14
CA MET A 39 -9.90 -8.96 -13.78
C MET A 39 -9.09 -8.43 -14.96
N PHE A 40 -7.79 -8.76 -15.03
CA PHE A 40 -6.88 -8.21 -16.03
C PHE A 40 -6.33 -9.30 -16.91
N LYS A 41 -6.43 -9.10 -18.23
CA LYS A 41 -5.84 -9.97 -19.24
C LYS A 41 -4.66 -9.27 -19.88
N ASP A 42 -3.70 -10.06 -20.35
CA ASP A 42 -2.54 -9.57 -21.13
C ASP A 42 -1.72 -8.48 -20.37
N VAL A 43 -1.53 -8.68 -19.06
CA VAL A 43 -0.71 -7.77 -18.25
C VAL A 43 0.73 -7.79 -18.78
N PRO A 44 1.29 -6.62 -19.16
CA PRO A 44 2.64 -6.55 -19.67
C PRO A 44 3.68 -7.13 -18.71
N GLN A 45 4.64 -7.89 -19.23
CA GLN A 45 5.79 -8.37 -18.46
C GLN A 45 6.85 -7.28 -18.43
N PHE A 46 7.18 -6.80 -17.24
CA PHE A 46 8.12 -5.66 -17.08
C PHE A 46 9.59 -6.05 -16.96
N SER A 47 9.93 -7.32 -17.06
CA SER A 47 11.30 -7.84 -16.94
C SER A 47 12.29 -7.30 -18.00
N SER A 48 11.80 -6.63 -19.03
CA SER A 48 12.61 -6.03 -20.12
C SER A 48 12.55 -4.49 -20.16
N LEU A 49 11.90 -3.84 -19.21
CA LEU A 49 11.86 -2.38 -19.16
C LEU A 49 13.21 -1.84 -18.66
N GLY A 50 13.89 -1.05 -19.45
CA GLY A 50 15.13 -0.40 -19.04
C GLY A 50 14.93 0.53 -17.84
N ASP A 51 14.70 1.81 -18.06
CA ASP A 51 14.44 2.78 -17.00
C ASP A 51 12.95 2.76 -16.59
N ARG A 52 12.67 2.15 -15.44
CA ARG A 52 11.31 2.01 -14.88
C ARG A 52 10.70 3.34 -14.45
N ILE A 53 11.51 4.27 -13.98
CA ILE A 53 11.06 5.61 -13.59
C ILE A 53 10.63 6.37 -14.84
N LYS A 54 11.47 6.35 -15.87
CA LYS A 54 11.13 6.97 -17.17
C LYS A 54 9.86 6.36 -17.77
N TYR A 55 9.74 5.03 -17.77
CA TYR A 55 8.53 4.36 -18.25
C TYR A 55 7.29 4.85 -17.51
N THR A 56 7.36 4.95 -16.17
CA THR A 56 6.24 5.43 -15.35
C THR A 56 5.86 6.86 -15.68
N LEU A 57 6.85 7.74 -15.86
CA LEU A 57 6.62 9.13 -16.27
C LEU A 57 6.00 9.24 -17.66
N ASP A 58 6.49 8.45 -18.62
CA ASP A 58 5.95 8.41 -19.98
C ASP A 58 4.45 7.97 -19.97
N GLU A 59 4.09 6.97 -19.17
CA GLU A 59 2.69 6.55 -19.01
C GLU A 59 1.85 7.61 -18.28
N MET A 60 2.39 8.26 -17.26
CA MET A 60 1.71 9.37 -16.59
C MET A 60 1.41 10.51 -17.58
N ASP A 61 2.37 10.88 -18.42
CA ASP A 61 2.21 11.93 -19.43
C ASP A 61 1.18 11.55 -20.49
N LYS A 62 1.20 10.31 -20.96
CA LYS A 62 0.24 9.75 -21.91
C LYS A 62 -1.21 9.84 -21.44
N TYR A 63 -1.44 9.66 -20.13
CA TYR A 63 -2.77 9.71 -19.53
C TYR A 63 -3.07 11.03 -18.79
N ASN A 64 -2.25 12.06 -18.97
CA ASN A 64 -2.38 13.37 -18.33
C ASN A 64 -2.41 13.30 -16.79
N ILE A 65 -1.63 12.41 -16.20
CA ILE A 65 -1.46 12.30 -14.76
C ILE A 65 -0.31 13.24 -14.35
N GLU A 66 -0.66 14.36 -13.76
CA GLU A 66 0.32 15.38 -13.32
C GLU A 66 1.18 14.87 -12.18
N LYS A 67 0.56 14.27 -11.16
CA LYS A 67 1.26 13.76 -9.96
C LYS A 67 0.74 12.38 -9.57
N ALA A 68 1.60 11.59 -8.96
CA ALA A 68 1.22 10.29 -8.43
C ALA A 68 1.75 10.07 -7.00
N LEU A 69 0.93 9.42 -6.18
CA LEU A 69 1.34 8.93 -4.87
C LEU A 69 1.93 7.53 -5.04
N ILE A 70 3.23 7.38 -4.76
CA ILE A 70 3.94 6.11 -4.87
C ILE A 70 4.34 5.58 -3.49
N GLY A 71 4.35 4.24 -3.36
CA GLY A 71 4.85 3.58 -2.16
C GLY A 71 6.37 3.64 -2.09
N VAL A 72 6.92 3.95 -0.93
CA VAL A 72 8.36 3.89 -0.65
C VAL A 72 8.63 3.07 0.61
N SER A 73 9.73 2.35 0.62
CA SER A 73 10.26 1.64 1.80
C SER A 73 11.74 1.93 1.97
N LEU A 74 12.30 1.57 3.12
CA LEU A 74 13.72 1.74 3.42
C LEU A 74 14.65 0.92 2.50
N SER A 75 14.11 -0.10 1.83
CA SER A 75 14.84 -0.99 0.91
C SER A 75 14.48 -0.80 -0.56
N ASP A 76 13.63 0.16 -0.90
CA ASP A 76 13.19 0.40 -2.29
C ASP A 76 13.98 1.55 -2.93
N ASP A 77 15.17 1.24 -3.42
CA ASP A 77 16.06 2.21 -4.05
C ASP A 77 15.43 2.90 -5.27
N VAL A 78 14.53 2.23 -5.99
CA VAL A 78 13.90 2.80 -7.19
C VAL A 78 12.85 3.84 -6.82
N ALA A 79 11.96 3.54 -5.88
CA ALA A 79 10.98 4.52 -5.40
C ALA A 79 11.67 5.72 -4.73
N GLN A 80 12.72 5.47 -3.94
CA GLN A 80 13.53 6.54 -3.34
C GLN A 80 14.19 7.42 -4.41
N SER A 81 14.76 6.81 -5.44
CA SER A 81 15.37 7.55 -6.57
C SER A 81 14.33 8.39 -7.32
N ALA A 82 13.13 7.83 -7.58
CA ALA A 82 12.04 8.54 -8.23
C ALA A 82 11.61 9.78 -7.43
N LEU A 83 11.43 9.65 -6.13
CA LEU A 83 11.07 10.75 -5.23
C LEU A 83 12.12 11.86 -5.19
N ARG A 84 13.42 11.49 -5.20
CA ARG A 84 14.52 12.47 -5.18
C ARG A 84 14.73 13.15 -6.53
N GLN A 85 14.55 12.45 -7.65
CA GLN A 85 14.79 12.98 -9.00
C GLN A 85 13.60 13.75 -9.55
N HIS A 86 12.37 13.38 -9.15
CA HIS A 86 11.12 13.94 -9.67
C HIS A 86 10.14 14.33 -8.57
N PRO A 87 10.53 15.20 -7.61
CA PRO A 87 9.69 15.60 -6.48
C PRO A 87 8.45 16.41 -6.90
N ASP A 88 8.45 16.96 -8.10
CA ASP A 88 7.33 17.63 -8.73
C ASP A 88 6.27 16.67 -9.31
N ARG A 89 6.65 15.40 -9.55
CA ARG A 89 5.79 14.37 -10.15
C ARG A 89 5.35 13.31 -9.13
N PHE A 90 6.19 12.95 -8.17
CA PHE A 90 5.91 11.89 -7.21
C PHE A 90 5.74 12.41 -5.78
N LEU A 91 4.72 11.89 -5.11
CA LEU A 91 4.43 12.09 -3.70
C LEU A 91 4.69 10.77 -2.96
N ALA A 92 5.26 10.85 -1.77
CA ALA A 92 5.62 9.66 -1.01
C ALA A 92 4.45 9.12 -0.17
N SER A 93 4.27 7.81 -0.16
CA SER A 93 3.49 7.07 0.83
C SER A 93 4.27 5.84 1.29
N CYS A 94 3.92 5.26 2.43
CA CYS A 94 4.48 3.97 2.83
C CYS A 94 3.38 3.00 3.23
N GLY A 95 3.63 1.71 3.04
CA GLY A 95 2.80 0.64 3.61
C GLY A 95 3.05 0.49 5.10
N THR A 96 2.12 -0.16 5.81
CA THR A 96 2.26 -0.48 7.23
C THR A 96 1.87 -1.93 7.51
N GLU A 97 2.59 -2.56 8.46
CA GLU A 97 2.35 -3.91 8.95
C GLU A 97 2.25 -3.89 10.48
N PRO A 98 1.02 -3.81 11.04
CA PRO A 98 0.80 -3.63 12.47
C PRO A 98 1.35 -4.78 13.33
N ASN A 99 1.61 -5.95 12.74
CA ASN A 99 2.27 -7.06 13.44
C ASN A 99 3.72 -6.73 13.85
N ASN A 100 4.37 -5.76 13.20
CA ASN A 100 5.71 -5.30 13.55
C ASN A 100 5.73 -4.31 14.73
N GLY A 101 4.55 -3.88 15.21
CA GLY A 101 4.42 -3.00 16.36
C GLY A 101 5.20 -1.69 16.20
N MET A 102 5.99 -1.34 17.22
CA MET A 102 6.73 -0.06 17.23
C MET A 102 7.82 0.07 16.18
N GLU A 103 8.30 -1.03 15.59
CA GLU A 103 9.27 -0.93 14.49
C GLU A 103 8.63 -0.30 13.25
N ASP A 104 7.39 -0.67 12.97
CA ASP A 104 6.64 -0.08 11.85
C ASP A 104 6.39 1.43 12.06
N VAL A 105 6.04 1.83 13.29
CA VAL A 105 5.91 3.26 13.64
C VAL A 105 7.21 4.02 13.45
N ARG A 106 8.36 3.43 13.83
CA ARG A 106 9.68 4.06 13.59
C ARG A 106 9.99 4.18 12.11
N ASN A 107 9.62 3.20 11.30
CA ASN A 107 9.79 3.25 9.85
C ASN A 107 8.96 4.36 9.21
N ILE A 108 7.71 4.55 9.65
CA ILE A 108 6.86 5.68 9.22
C ILE A 108 7.56 7.01 9.53
N VAL A 109 8.08 7.19 10.76
CA VAL A 109 8.79 8.41 11.16
C VAL A 109 10.01 8.65 10.28
N ARG A 110 10.90 7.65 10.11
CA ARG A 110 12.11 7.76 9.27
C ARG A 110 11.78 8.15 7.83
N LEU A 111 10.79 7.46 7.24
CA LEU A 111 10.37 7.75 5.86
C LEU A 111 9.70 9.12 5.74
N HIS A 112 8.97 9.57 6.76
CA HIS A 112 8.39 10.90 6.78
C HIS A 112 9.47 11.99 6.87
N GLU A 113 10.47 11.81 7.73
CA GLU A 113 11.60 12.74 7.85
C GLU A 113 12.43 12.84 6.57
N GLU A 114 12.57 11.74 5.82
CA GLU A 114 13.39 11.69 4.60
C GLU A 114 12.64 12.10 3.33
N PHE A 115 11.36 11.71 3.20
CA PHE A 115 10.59 11.85 1.94
C PHE A 115 9.31 12.67 2.08
N ASP A 116 9.03 13.25 3.25
CA ASP A 116 7.82 14.05 3.49
C ASP A 116 6.54 13.27 3.12
N LEU A 117 6.33 12.11 3.76
CA LEU A 117 5.18 11.24 3.50
C LEU A 117 3.86 12.02 3.48
N LYS A 118 3.05 11.80 2.45
CA LYS A 118 1.72 12.39 2.28
C LYS A 118 0.60 11.41 2.67
N ALA A 119 0.92 10.14 2.88
CA ALA A 119 -0.02 9.13 3.32
C ALA A 119 0.67 7.89 3.88
N VAL A 120 -0.06 7.13 4.68
CA VAL A 120 0.26 5.74 5.06
C VAL A 120 -0.77 4.81 4.44
N GLY A 121 -0.37 3.64 3.98
CA GLY A 121 -1.26 2.61 3.42
C GLY A 121 -1.36 1.40 4.33
N ALA A 122 -2.56 0.81 4.46
CA ALA A 122 -2.78 -0.40 5.23
C ALA A 122 -3.62 -1.42 4.45
N PHE A 123 -3.25 -2.69 4.56
CA PHE A 123 -4.00 -3.81 3.98
C PHE A 123 -4.29 -4.87 5.07
N PRO A 124 -5.34 -4.68 5.89
CA PRO A 124 -5.66 -5.54 7.03
C PRO A 124 -5.77 -7.03 6.68
N ALA A 125 -6.42 -7.36 5.55
CA ALA A 125 -6.56 -8.73 5.08
C ALA A 125 -5.26 -9.33 4.55
N GLY A 126 -4.28 -8.52 4.17
CA GLY A 126 -2.96 -8.94 3.71
C GLY A 126 -1.94 -9.17 4.82
N CYS A 127 -2.21 -8.71 6.04
CA CYS A 127 -1.35 -8.96 7.20
C CYS A 127 -1.25 -10.45 7.52
N VAL A 128 -0.08 -10.91 8.01
CA VAL A 128 0.14 -12.31 8.40
C VAL A 128 0.68 -12.38 9.83
N PRO A 129 -0.17 -12.74 10.83
CA PRO A 129 -1.62 -13.01 10.74
C PRO A 129 -2.43 -11.75 10.38
N GLN A 130 -3.64 -11.95 9.84
CA GLN A 130 -4.55 -10.85 9.54
C GLN A 130 -4.84 -10.01 10.80
N VAL A 131 -4.95 -8.68 10.61
CA VAL A 131 -5.18 -7.74 11.72
C VAL A 131 -6.45 -6.92 11.43
N PRO A 132 -7.50 -7.01 12.27
CA PRO A 132 -8.69 -6.19 12.13
C PRO A 132 -8.39 -4.69 12.16
N ILE A 133 -9.15 -3.90 11.41
CA ILE A 133 -9.01 -2.43 11.34
C ILE A 133 -9.03 -1.80 12.74
N ASN A 134 -9.89 -2.29 13.65
CA ASN A 134 -10.02 -1.80 15.03
C ASN A 134 -9.12 -2.51 16.04
N ASP A 135 -8.18 -3.36 15.60
CA ASP A 135 -7.25 -4.03 16.52
C ASP A 135 -6.28 -3.01 17.13
N LYS A 136 -6.00 -3.16 18.42
CA LYS A 136 -5.06 -2.31 19.17
C LYS A 136 -3.66 -2.22 18.56
N ARG A 137 -3.25 -3.17 17.73
CA ARG A 137 -1.97 -3.14 16.99
C ARG A 137 -1.91 -2.01 15.98
N PHE A 138 -3.06 -1.59 15.43
CA PHE A 138 -3.14 -0.42 14.57
C PHE A 138 -3.11 0.91 15.33
N TYR A 139 -3.47 0.96 16.61
CA TYR A 139 -3.62 2.20 17.36
C TYR A 139 -2.36 3.08 17.39
N PRO A 140 -1.13 2.52 17.59
CA PRO A 140 0.09 3.33 17.50
C PRO A 140 0.30 3.96 16.11
N ILE A 141 -0.13 3.28 15.05
CA ILE A 141 -0.05 3.76 13.67
C ILE A 141 -1.06 4.89 13.46
N TYR A 142 -2.32 4.71 13.90
CA TYR A 142 -3.35 5.75 13.83
C TYR A 142 -2.94 7.01 14.60
N ALA A 143 -2.44 6.84 15.84
CA ALA A 143 -1.93 7.95 16.63
C ALA A 143 -0.79 8.69 15.91
N LYS A 144 0.13 7.95 15.26
CA LYS A 144 1.22 8.57 14.51
C LYS A 144 0.72 9.30 13.26
N CYS A 145 -0.27 8.79 12.56
CA CYS A 145 -0.90 9.49 11.43
C CYS A 145 -1.56 10.80 11.88
N CYS A 146 -2.25 10.81 13.03
CA CYS A 146 -2.80 12.03 13.62
C CYS A 146 -1.68 13.03 13.98
N GLU A 147 -0.61 12.58 14.64
CA GLU A 147 0.53 13.42 15.04
C GLU A 147 1.23 14.08 13.84
N LEU A 148 1.38 13.33 12.74
CA LEU A 148 2.00 13.81 11.50
C LEU A 148 1.01 14.56 10.58
N ASP A 149 -0.26 14.64 10.95
CA ASP A 149 -1.35 15.23 10.17
C ASP A 149 -1.49 14.65 8.76
N ILE A 150 -1.18 13.37 8.56
CA ILE A 150 -1.28 12.65 7.27
C ILE A 150 -2.41 11.63 7.28
N PRO A 151 -3.08 11.39 6.13
CA PRO A 151 -4.12 10.39 6.02
C PRO A 151 -3.56 8.96 6.07
N ILE A 152 -4.40 8.03 6.55
CA ILE A 152 -4.19 6.61 6.34
C ILE A 152 -5.20 6.06 5.33
N PHE A 153 -4.69 5.40 4.29
CA PHE A 153 -5.47 4.72 3.24
C PHE A 153 -5.59 3.25 3.59
N VAL A 154 -6.78 2.79 3.95
CA VAL A 154 -7.03 1.42 4.42
C VAL A 154 -7.89 0.67 3.42
N CYS A 155 -7.43 -0.53 3.02
CA CYS A 155 -8.26 -1.45 2.23
C CYS A 155 -9.44 -1.93 3.08
N VAL A 156 -10.65 -1.78 2.57
CA VAL A 156 -11.91 -2.20 3.21
C VAL A 156 -12.74 -3.04 2.24
N GLY A 157 -13.72 -3.76 2.76
CA GLY A 157 -14.60 -4.59 1.95
C GLY A 157 -13.95 -5.88 1.45
N VAL A 158 -14.29 -6.33 0.25
CA VAL A 158 -13.84 -7.62 -0.30
C VAL A 158 -12.39 -7.48 -0.82
N PRO A 159 -11.44 -8.26 -0.29
CA PRO A 159 -10.08 -8.25 -0.83
C PRO A 159 -10.04 -8.83 -2.24
N GLY A 160 -9.12 -8.32 -3.08
CA GLY A 160 -8.93 -8.82 -4.44
C GLY A 160 -8.59 -10.32 -4.48
N PRO A 161 -7.59 -10.82 -3.75
CA PRO A 161 -7.31 -12.24 -3.64
C PRO A 161 -8.38 -12.97 -2.79
N ARG A 162 -8.53 -14.28 -2.99
CA ARG A 162 -9.46 -15.13 -2.23
C ARG A 162 -8.94 -15.43 -0.81
N ILE A 163 -9.03 -14.44 0.04
CA ILE A 163 -8.64 -14.51 1.46
C ILE A 163 -9.79 -14.02 2.36
N PRO A 164 -9.81 -14.36 3.65
CA PRO A 164 -10.85 -13.89 4.57
C PRO A 164 -10.87 -12.36 4.67
N MET A 165 -12.07 -11.75 4.67
CA MET A 165 -12.25 -10.31 4.67
C MET A 165 -12.74 -9.73 6.00
N ALA A 166 -13.06 -10.56 6.99
CA ALA A 166 -13.70 -10.09 8.23
C ALA A 166 -12.88 -9.01 8.96
N CYS A 167 -11.55 -9.03 8.81
CA CYS A 167 -10.65 -8.05 9.41
C CYS A 167 -10.72 -6.64 8.78
N GLN A 168 -11.36 -6.50 7.62
CA GLN A 168 -11.50 -5.21 6.90
C GLN A 168 -12.95 -4.86 6.58
N HIS A 169 -13.89 -5.31 7.41
CA HIS A 169 -15.27 -4.86 7.35
C HIS A 169 -15.38 -3.38 7.70
N VAL A 170 -16.23 -2.66 6.97
CA VAL A 170 -16.40 -1.21 7.12
C VAL A 170 -16.90 -0.81 8.51
N GLU A 171 -17.71 -1.65 9.15
CA GLU A 171 -18.23 -1.42 10.50
C GLU A 171 -17.14 -1.28 11.57
N LEU A 172 -15.97 -1.87 11.33
CA LEU A 172 -14.83 -1.77 12.27
C LEU A 172 -14.24 -0.34 12.34
N ILE A 173 -14.55 0.49 11.35
CA ILE A 173 -14.08 1.89 11.30
C ILE A 173 -14.77 2.77 12.34
N ASP A 174 -16.01 2.45 12.71
CA ASP A 174 -16.77 3.23 13.68
C ASP A 174 -16.02 3.37 15.00
N GLU A 175 -15.51 2.25 15.55
CA GLU A 175 -14.72 2.25 16.77
C GLU A 175 -13.40 3.04 16.62
N VAL A 176 -12.74 2.92 15.46
CA VAL A 176 -11.49 3.66 15.19
C VAL A 176 -11.75 5.16 15.20
N MET A 177 -12.79 5.62 14.51
CA MET A 177 -13.12 7.04 14.44
C MET A 177 -13.63 7.60 15.78
N TRP A 178 -14.18 6.73 16.63
CA TRP A 178 -14.51 7.11 18.01
C TRP A 178 -13.27 7.44 18.85
N PHE A 179 -12.21 6.61 18.75
CA PHE A 179 -10.97 6.81 19.52
C PHE A 179 -10.02 7.83 18.87
N PHE A 180 -10.07 8.00 17.55
CA PHE A 180 -9.19 8.85 16.77
C PHE A 180 -10.00 9.84 15.91
N PRO A 181 -10.73 10.80 16.51
CA PRO A 181 -11.63 11.72 15.78
C PRO A 181 -10.90 12.63 14.78
N ASP A 182 -9.60 12.89 15.01
CA ASP A 182 -8.76 13.70 14.12
C ASP A 182 -8.08 12.89 13.01
N LEU A 183 -8.27 11.56 12.98
CA LEU A 183 -7.66 10.69 11.99
C LEU A 183 -8.28 10.93 10.60
N LYS A 184 -7.45 11.25 9.62
CA LYS A 184 -7.86 11.31 8.22
C LYS A 184 -7.91 9.89 7.64
N PHE A 185 -9.00 9.18 7.88
CA PHE A 185 -9.19 7.81 7.43
C PHE A 185 -9.77 7.77 6.02
N VAL A 186 -9.06 7.18 5.07
CA VAL A 186 -9.48 7.03 3.68
C VAL A 186 -9.71 5.56 3.36
N MET A 187 -10.95 5.22 3.01
CA MET A 187 -11.31 3.85 2.59
C MET A 187 -10.89 3.61 1.14
N ARG A 188 -10.18 2.50 0.91
CA ARG A 188 -9.89 1.98 -0.44
C ARG A 188 -10.79 0.80 -0.75
N HIS A 189 -11.32 0.73 -1.96
CA HIS A 189 -12.12 -0.40 -2.47
C HIS A 189 -13.46 -0.66 -1.74
N GLY A 190 -13.93 0.28 -0.94
CA GLY A 190 -15.21 0.19 -0.21
C GLY A 190 -16.45 0.47 -1.07
#